data_d48798557237541e6b53e1af3307978b
#
_entry.id   d48798557237541e6b53e1af3307978b
#
_cell.length_a   1.000
_cell.length_b   1.000
_cell.length_c   1.000
_cell.angle_alpha   90.00
_cell.angle_beta   90.00
_cell.angle_gamma   90.00
#
_symmetry.space_group_name_H-M   'P 1'
#
loop_
_entity.id
_entity.type
_entity.pdbx_description
1 polymer ?
#
loop_
_entity_poly.entity_id
_entity_poly.type
_entity_poly.pdbx_seq_one_letter_code
_entity_poly.pdbx_strand_id
1 'polypeptide(L)'
;EWRGIDSYQEVHELPIAIELQKFSIDEYPPKLAVFDNKTGKSLPIDKPQNIIIEPGFTSGELMGWTITVKKYIEDALPVGMIKMIKGMPAQMMNMMRMDDLGMRINHAGFVEYKDKGAATAILIKAQKGNVVKEGWVSSGSYMFPMSTLKLDKRTEIAMSARDPLRYASDVNIYTKEGKAFKTHIEVNKPVTIGTWKIYQLDFNKEQGKWSTLSVYELVSDPWLPATYVGIYMLLLGAILMFITAGRNKYKKEEEKK
;
A
#
# COMPACT_ATOMS: atom_id res chain seq x y z
N GLU A 1 -16.17 -4.40 16.31
CA GLU A 1 -15.77 -5.22 17.45
C GLU A 1 -15.55 -4.36 18.68
N TRP A 2 -15.83 -4.88 19.90
CA TRP A 2 -15.66 -4.19 21.18
C TRP A 2 -14.38 -4.61 21.91
N ARG A 3 -13.48 -5.33 21.25
CA ARG A 3 -12.25 -5.87 21.84
C ARG A 3 -11.03 -5.37 21.08
N GLY A 4 -9.97 -5.09 21.78
CA GLY A 4 -8.67 -4.74 21.27
C GLY A 4 -7.57 -5.51 21.96
N ILE A 5 -6.40 -5.56 21.32
CA ILE A 5 -5.20 -6.21 21.86
C ILE A 5 -4.20 -5.09 22.16
N ASP A 6 -3.63 -5.08 23.36
CA ASP A 6 -2.60 -4.12 23.74
C ASP A 6 -1.20 -4.55 23.29
N SER A 7 -0.19 -3.74 23.62
CA SER A 7 1.22 -4.03 23.31
C SER A 7 1.77 -5.28 24.02
N TYR A 8 1.10 -5.77 25.06
CA TYR A 8 1.44 -6.99 25.79
C TYR A 8 0.67 -8.22 25.30
N GLN A 9 -0.10 -8.08 24.21
CA GLN A 9 -0.97 -9.11 23.64
C GLN A 9 -2.16 -9.50 24.53
N GLU A 10 -2.54 -8.65 25.49
CA GLU A 10 -3.73 -8.85 26.30
C GLU A 10 -4.97 -8.28 25.60
N VAL A 11 -6.10 -9.00 25.73
CA VAL A 11 -7.37 -8.59 25.13
C VAL A 11 -8.14 -7.70 26.09
N HIS A 12 -8.39 -6.47 25.69
CA HIS A 12 -9.15 -5.50 26.46
C HIS A 12 -10.48 -5.18 25.80
N GLU A 13 -11.49 -4.91 26.64
CA GLU A 13 -12.75 -4.38 26.16
C GLU A 13 -12.63 -2.88 25.87
N LEU A 14 -12.99 -2.46 24.68
CA LEU A 14 -12.91 -1.08 24.22
C LEU A 14 -14.21 -0.32 24.51
N PRO A 15 -14.15 1.01 24.71
CA PRO A 15 -15.35 1.84 24.88
C PRO A 15 -16.09 2.10 23.56
N ILE A 16 -15.48 1.75 22.43
CA ILE A 16 -16.01 1.94 21.09
C ILE A 16 -15.91 0.65 20.27
N ALA A 17 -16.83 0.47 19.31
CA ALA A 17 -16.75 -0.56 18.29
C ALA A 17 -16.63 0.08 16.91
N ILE A 18 -15.81 -0.50 16.05
CA ILE A 18 -15.56 -0.02 14.70
C ILE A 18 -16.04 -1.07 13.70
N GLU A 19 -16.87 -0.64 12.76
CA GLU A 19 -17.37 -1.44 11.67
C GLU A 19 -16.87 -0.88 10.34
N LEU A 20 -16.07 -1.65 9.62
CA LEU A 20 -15.58 -1.28 8.30
C LEU A 20 -16.70 -1.35 7.28
N GLN A 21 -16.97 -0.24 6.60
CA GLN A 21 -17.94 -0.15 5.51
C GLN A 21 -17.26 -0.29 4.15
N LYS A 22 -16.14 0.42 3.96
CA LYS A 22 -15.39 0.40 2.72
C LYS A 22 -13.92 0.65 3.00
N PHE A 23 -13.06 -0.16 2.41
CA PHE A 23 -11.63 0.07 2.32
C PHE A 23 -11.28 0.70 0.96
N SER A 24 -10.34 1.62 0.93
CA SER A 24 -9.82 2.24 -0.28
C SER A 24 -8.31 2.41 -0.17
N ILE A 25 -7.62 2.25 -1.29
CA ILE A 25 -6.17 2.38 -1.38
C ILE A 25 -5.81 3.04 -2.71
N ASP A 26 -4.91 4.02 -2.65
CA ASP A 26 -4.20 4.53 -3.80
C ASP A 26 -2.82 3.88 -3.82
N GLU A 27 -2.39 3.40 -4.96
CA GLU A 27 -1.13 2.69 -5.13
C GLU A 27 -0.20 3.47 -6.08
N TYR A 28 1.11 3.34 -5.85
CA TYR A 28 2.08 3.85 -6.81
C TYR A 28 1.93 3.17 -8.17
N PRO A 29 2.36 3.83 -9.25
CA PRO A 29 2.39 3.22 -10.59
C PRO A 29 3.18 1.90 -10.57
N PRO A 30 2.78 0.90 -11.39
CA PRO A 30 3.48 -0.37 -11.46
C PRO A 30 4.91 -0.21 -11.96
N LYS A 31 5.81 -1.04 -11.42
CA LYS A 31 7.24 -1.06 -11.75
C LYS A 31 7.57 -2.37 -12.43
N LEU A 32 8.25 -2.30 -13.59
CA LEU A 32 8.80 -3.45 -14.27
C LEU A 32 10.30 -3.53 -13.98
N ALA A 33 10.78 -4.73 -13.68
CA ALA A 33 12.20 -5.01 -13.49
C ALA A 33 12.58 -6.35 -14.14
N VAL A 34 13.87 -6.52 -14.40
CA VAL A 34 14.42 -7.82 -14.84
C VAL A 34 14.82 -8.61 -13.61
N PHE A 35 14.40 -9.86 -13.57
CA PHE A 35 14.70 -10.80 -12.48
C PHE A 35 15.50 -11.99 -13.00
N ASP A 36 16.38 -12.51 -12.16
CA ASP A 36 17.00 -13.81 -12.34
C ASP A 36 16.01 -14.89 -11.87
N ASN A 37 15.56 -15.74 -12.77
CA ASN A 37 14.54 -16.75 -12.49
C ASN A 37 14.99 -17.89 -11.56
N LYS A 38 16.31 -18.02 -11.29
CA LYS A 38 16.83 -19.00 -10.33
C LYS A 38 16.88 -18.45 -8.90
N THR A 39 17.24 -17.18 -8.76
CA THR A 39 17.44 -16.56 -7.45
C THR A 39 16.25 -15.70 -7.00
N GLY A 40 15.35 -15.35 -7.93
CA GLY A 40 14.23 -14.44 -7.69
C GLY A 40 14.65 -12.99 -7.40
N LYS A 41 15.94 -12.65 -7.60
CA LYS A 41 16.47 -11.31 -7.32
C LYS A 41 16.36 -10.42 -8.55
N SER A 42 16.05 -9.15 -8.33
CA SER A 42 16.08 -8.13 -9.38
C SER A 42 17.51 -7.82 -9.80
N LEU A 43 17.69 -7.49 -11.08
CA LEU A 43 18.96 -7.23 -11.70
C LEU A 43 19.11 -5.74 -12.07
N PRO A 44 20.36 -5.20 -12.08
CA PRO A 44 21.58 -5.76 -11.48
C PRO A 44 21.46 -5.88 -9.96
N ILE A 45 22.09 -6.88 -9.34
CA ILE A 45 21.93 -7.17 -7.90
C ILE A 45 22.35 -5.98 -7.02
N ASP A 46 23.44 -5.29 -7.39
CA ASP A 46 23.98 -4.17 -6.60
C ASP A 46 23.14 -2.88 -6.71
N LYS A 47 22.50 -2.66 -7.87
CA LYS A 47 21.67 -1.50 -8.12
C LYS A 47 20.50 -1.88 -9.04
N PRO A 48 19.42 -2.44 -8.49
CA PRO A 48 18.27 -2.87 -9.28
C PRO A 48 17.73 -1.76 -10.17
N GLN A 49 17.55 -2.05 -11.45
CA GLN A 49 16.95 -1.15 -12.42
C GLN A 49 15.47 -1.47 -12.55
N ASN A 50 14.64 -0.44 -12.62
CA ASN A 50 13.21 -0.59 -12.90
C ASN A 50 12.72 0.52 -13.83
N ILE A 51 11.61 0.24 -14.51
CA ILE A 51 10.84 1.22 -15.26
C ILE A 51 9.49 1.39 -14.57
N ILE A 52 9.13 2.64 -14.28
CA ILE A 52 7.82 2.99 -13.75
C ILE A 52 6.88 3.19 -14.93
N ILE A 53 5.73 2.53 -14.90
CA ILE A 53 4.71 2.62 -15.95
C ILE A 53 3.65 3.61 -15.51
N GLU A 54 3.87 4.87 -15.78
CA GLU A 54 2.90 5.94 -15.52
C GLU A 54 1.82 5.99 -16.63
N PRO A 55 0.67 6.63 -16.37
CA PRO A 55 -0.32 6.88 -17.40
C PRO A 55 0.28 7.61 -18.61
N GLY A 56 0.12 7.04 -19.81
CA GLY A 56 0.72 7.58 -21.04
C GLY A 56 2.12 7.07 -21.35
N PHE A 57 2.72 6.22 -20.50
CA PHE A 57 4.00 5.58 -20.82
C PHE A 57 3.88 4.73 -22.09
N THR A 58 4.77 4.98 -23.06
CA THR A 58 4.79 4.27 -24.34
C THR A 58 5.97 3.32 -24.45
N SER A 59 7.18 3.79 -24.14
CA SER A 59 8.41 2.99 -24.23
C SER A 59 9.52 3.52 -23.31
N GLY A 60 10.42 2.62 -22.91
CA GLY A 60 11.60 2.93 -22.10
C GLY A 60 12.66 1.84 -22.24
N GLU A 61 13.82 2.05 -21.65
CA GLU A 61 14.94 1.12 -21.70
C GLU A 61 15.16 0.43 -20.35
N LEU A 62 15.33 -0.89 -20.36
CA LEU A 62 15.59 -1.71 -19.18
C LEU A 62 16.66 -2.74 -19.50
N MET A 63 17.87 -2.58 -18.94
CA MET A 63 19.02 -3.47 -19.13
C MET A 63 19.34 -3.76 -20.61
N GLY A 64 19.28 -2.71 -21.45
CA GLY A 64 19.53 -2.82 -22.88
C GLY A 64 18.38 -3.44 -23.68
N TRP A 65 17.21 -3.61 -23.07
CA TRP A 65 15.96 -3.96 -23.74
C TRP A 65 15.09 -2.71 -23.88
N THR A 66 14.62 -2.42 -25.06
CA THR A 66 13.57 -1.42 -25.28
C THR A 66 12.22 -2.07 -24.95
N ILE A 67 11.54 -1.55 -23.95
CA ILE A 67 10.24 -2.04 -23.49
C ILE A 67 9.17 -1.11 -24.03
N THR A 68 8.22 -1.63 -24.79
CA THR A 68 7.06 -0.88 -25.34
C THR A 68 5.78 -1.44 -24.74
N VAL A 69 4.94 -0.58 -24.17
CA VAL A 69 3.61 -0.96 -23.69
C VAL A 69 2.64 -1.00 -24.86
N LYS A 70 2.00 -2.15 -25.07
CA LYS A 70 0.97 -2.37 -26.10
C LYS A 70 -0.43 -2.22 -25.54
N LYS A 71 -0.64 -2.70 -24.31
CA LYS A 71 -1.93 -2.60 -23.64
C LYS A 71 -1.72 -2.53 -22.13
N TYR A 72 -2.48 -1.69 -21.48
CA TYR A 72 -2.52 -1.55 -20.03
C TYR A 72 -3.94 -1.80 -19.54
N ILE A 73 -4.10 -2.65 -18.53
CA ILE A 73 -5.39 -2.92 -17.88
C ILE A 73 -5.15 -2.80 -16.38
N GLU A 74 -5.79 -1.83 -15.74
CA GLU A 74 -5.65 -1.56 -14.30
C GLU A 74 -6.21 -2.72 -13.46
N ASP A 75 -7.41 -3.16 -13.82
CA ASP A 75 -8.15 -4.22 -13.14
C ASP A 75 -8.35 -5.38 -14.12
N ALA A 76 -7.54 -6.40 -14.03
CA ALA A 76 -7.52 -7.51 -14.96
C ALA A 76 -7.55 -8.86 -14.26
N LEU A 77 -8.15 -9.85 -14.95
CA LEU A 77 -8.01 -11.28 -14.63
C LEU A 77 -7.51 -12.04 -15.86
N PRO A 78 -6.78 -13.17 -15.66
CA PRO A 78 -6.49 -14.09 -16.74
C PRO A 78 -7.77 -14.61 -17.41
N VAL A 79 -7.78 -14.70 -18.74
CA VAL A 79 -8.95 -15.19 -19.52
C VAL A 79 -9.41 -16.56 -19.05
N GLY A 80 -8.47 -17.45 -18.72
CA GLY A 80 -8.79 -18.79 -18.21
C GLY A 80 -9.59 -18.76 -16.91
N MET A 81 -9.30 -17.83 -16.00
CA MET A 81 -10.02 -17.69 -14.73
C MET A 81 -11.45 -17.20 -14.89
N ILE A 82 -11.71 -16.27 -15.82
CA ILE A 82 -13.08 -15.78 -16.05
C ILE A 82 -14.03 -16.89 -16.45
N LYS A 83 -13.55 -17.82 -17.28
CA LYS A 83 -14.35 -18.99 -17.65
C LYS A 83 -14.71 -19.86 -16.47
N MET A 84 -13.81 -19.98 -15.50
CA MET A 84 -14.05 -20.73 -14.26
C MET A 84 -15.05 -20.01 -13.36
N ILE A 85 -14.83 -18.72 -13.09
CA ILE A 85 -15.69 -17.90 -12.21
C ILE A 85 -17.13 -17.88 -12.72
N LYS A 86 -17.33 -17.73 -14.03
CA LYS A 86 -18.68 -17.70 -14.64
C LYS A 86 -19.42 -19.06 -14.54
N GLY A 87 -18.69 -20.15 -14.38
CA GLY A 87 -19.28 -21.51 -14.25
C GLY A 87 -19.44 -22.02 -12.81
N MET A 88 -19.05 -21.24 -11.80
CA MET A 88 -18.91 -21.72 -10.44
C MET A 88 -19.86 -21.02 -9.47
N PRO A 89 -20.54 -21.75 -8.55
CA PRO A 89 -21.33 -21.14 -7.48
C PRO A 89 -20.44 -20.31 -6.55
N ALA A 90 -20.93 -19.14 -6.10
CA ALA A 90 -20.18 -18.20 -5.25
C ALA A 90 -19.64 -18.84 -3.95
N GLN A 91 -20.32 -19.85 -3.41
CA GLN A 91 -19.90 -20.61 -2.23
C GLN A 91 -18.63 -21.43 -2.47
N MET A 92 -18.42 -21.97 -3.67
CA MET A 92 -17.21 -22.69 -4.05
C MET A 92 -15.99 -21.76 -4.23
N MET A 93 -16.20 -20.54 -4.69
CA MET A 93 -15.14 -19.55 -4.89
C MET A 93 -14.39 -19.21 -3.58
N ASN A 94 -15.14 -19.13 -2.46
CA ASN A 94 -14.56 -18.83 -1.14
C ASN A 94 -13.78 -20.01 -0.52
N MET A 95 -13.96 -21.22 -1.02
CA MET A 95 -13.29 -22.44 -0.55
C MET A 95 -12.04 -22.80 -1.33
N MET A 96 -11.80 -22.16 -2.49
CA MET A 96 -10.66 -22.48 -3.33
C MET A 96 -9.36 -21.89 -2.78
N ARG A 97 -8.49 -22.77 -2.30
CA ARG A 97 -7.07 -22.45 -2.11
C ARG A 97 -6.33 -22.60 -3.43
N MET A 98 -5.50 -21.63 -3.74
CA MET A 98 -4.68 -21.60 -4.98
C MET A 98 -3.78 -22.84 -5.15
N ASP A 99 -3.31 -23.44 -4.03
CA ASP A 99 -2.46 -24.63 -4.01
C ASP A 99 -3.16 -25.90 -4.53
N ASP A 100 -4.48 -25.98 -4.38
CA ASP A 100 -5.26 -27.16 -4.76
C ASP A 100 -5.62 -27.20 -6.26
N LEU A 101 -5.49 -26.07 -6.94
CA LEU A 101 -6.02 -25.96 -8.29
C LEU A 101 -5.04 -26.42 -9.37
N GLY A 102 -3.76 -26.66 -9.08
CA GLY A 102 -2.77 -27.15 -10.07
C GLY A 102 -2.90 -26.42 -11.41
N MET A 103 -3.42 -25.21 -11.38
CA MET A 103 -3.91 -24.51 -12.55
C MET A 103 -2.76 -24.13 -13.47
N ARG A 104 -2.71 -24.81 -14.57
CA ARG A 104 -2.14 -24.22 -15.79
C ARG A 104 -3.04 -23.05 -16.17
N ILE A 105 -2.79 -21.87 -15.55
CA ILE A 105 -3.39 -20.62 -15.99
C ILE A 105 -2.97 -20.49 -17.44
N ASN A 106 -3.97 -20.65 -18.32
CA ASN A 106 -3.74 -20.54 -19.74
C ASN A 106 -3.32 -19.08 -20.00
N HIS A 107 -2.06 -18.85 -20.36
CA HIS A 107 -1.49 -17.53 -20.64
C HIS A 107 -2.12 -16.87 -21.89
N ALA A 108 -3.37 -17.20 -22.21
CA ALA A 108 -4.15 -16.66 -23.30
C ALA A 108 -4.39 -15.14 -23.21
N GLY A 109 -3.86 -14.50 -22.16
CA GLY A 109 -3.92 -13.07 -21.93
C GLY A 109 -4.83 -12.69 -20.77
N PHE A 110 -5.04 -11.37 -20.66
CA PHE A 110 -5.81 -10.75 -19.60
C PHE A 110 -6.98 -9.94 -20.17
N VAL A 111 -8.06 -9.87 -19.41
CA VAL A 111 -9.24 -9.05 -19.73
C VAL A 111 -9.64 -8.20 -18.53
N GLU A 112 -10.32 -7.11 -18.80
CA GLU A 112 -10.81 -6.20 -17.76
C GLU A 112 -11.82 -6.92 -16.85
N TYR A 113 -11.62 -6.75 -15.55
CA TYR A 113 -12.46 -7.33 -14.49
C TYR A 113 -12.43 -6.43 -13.26
N LYS A 114 -13.52 -5.73 -12.98
CA LYS A 114 -13.61 -4.70 -11.90
C LYS A 114 -14.19 -5.26 -10.61
N ASP A 115 -13.70 -6.40 -10.16
CA ASP A 115 -14.16 -7.01 -8.91
C ASP A 115 -13.00 -7.70 -8.19
N LYS A 116 -13.27 -8.29 -7.03
CA LYS A 116 -12.31 -8.89 -6.11
C LYS A 116 -11.32 -9.81 -6.80
N GLY A 117 -10.05 -9.62 -6.48
CA GLY A 117 -8.96 -10.41 -7.02
C GLY A 117 -8.37 -9.93 -8.35
N ALA A 118 -8.92 -8.88 -8.96
CA ALA A 118 -8.30 -8.25 -10.12
C ALA A 118 -6.96 -7.60 -9.74
N ALA A 119 -6.01 -7.63 -10.66
CA ALA A 119 -4.73 -6.94 -10.53
C ALA A 119 -4.30 -6.30 -11.85
N THR A 120 -3.35 -5.39 -11.80
CA THR A 120 -2.82 -4.74 -13.00
C THR A 120 -2.13 -5.75 -13.91
N ALA A 121 -2.45 -5.69 -15.21
CA ALA A 121 -1.79 -6.48 -16.24
C ALA A 121 -1.40 -5.60 -17.44
N ILE A 122 -0.19 -5.81 -17.95
CA ILE A 122 0.39 -5.03 -19.03
C ILE A 122 0.89 -5.96 -20.13
N LEU A 123 0.44 -5.74 -21.37
CA LEU A 123 1.02 -6.39 -22.54
C LEU A 123 2.22 -5.56 -22.98
N ILE A 124 3.40 -6.15 -22.94
CA ILE A 124 4.65 -5.48 -23.31
C ILE A 124 5.32 -6.19 -24.49
N LYS A 125 6.02 -5.38 -25.30
CA LYS A 125 7.00 -5.84 -26.28
C LYS A 125 8.39 -5.44 -25.77
N ALA A 126 9.30 -6.41 -25.63
CA ALA A 126 10.69 -6.21 -25.28
C ALA A 126 11.57 -6.50 -26.49
N GLN A 127 12.43 -5.57 -26.88
CA GLN A 127 13.31 -5.68 -28.04
C GLN A 127 14.77 -5.38 -27.67
N LYS A 128 15.68 -6.27 -28.11
CA LYS A 128 17.13 -6.08 -27.99
C LYS A 128 17.80 -6.54 -29.29
N GLY A 129 18.29 -5.57 -30.06
CA GLY A 129 18.77 -5.84 -31.44
C GLY A 129 17.67 -6.49 -32.28
N ASN A 130 17.95 -7.67 -32.83
CA ASN A 130 17.00 -8.43 -33.64
C ASN A 130 16.06 -9.34 -32.84
N VAL A 131 16.27 -9.45 -31.51
CA VAL A 131 15.43 -10.30 -30.66
C VAL A 131 14.22 -9.52 -30.19
N VAL A 132 13.03 -10.05 -30.45
CA VAL A 132 11.75 -9.49 -30.03
C VAL A 132 11.01 -10.53 -29.20
N LYS A 133 10.51 -10.11 -28.05
CA LYS A 133 9.66 -10.88 -27.14
C LYS A 133 8.40 -10.07 -26.85
N GLU A 134 7.26 -10.74 -26.79
CA GLU A 134 5.99 -10.10 -26.45
C GLU A 134 5.22 -10.99 -25.50
N GLY A 135 4.56 -10.38 -24.50
CA GLY A 135 3.76 -11.11 -23.55
C GLY A 135 3.18 -10.23 -22.46
N TRP A 136 2.29 -10.83 -21.70
CA TRP A 136 1.65 -10.19 -20.57
C TRP A 136 2.50 -10.30 -19.30
N VAL A 137 2.54 -9.21 -18.55
CA VAL A 137 3.19 -9.10 -17.25
C VAL A 137 2.17 -8.60 -16.24
N SER A 138 2.08 -9.25 -15.10
CA SER A 138 1.19 -8.88 -14.00
C SER A 138 1.83 -9.23 -12.66
N SER A 139 1.61 -8.41 -11.63
CA SER A 139 2.02 -8.72 -10.26
C SER A 139 1.27 -9.92 -9.66
N GLY A 140 0.18 -10.35 -10.31
CA GLY A 140 -0.73 -11.32 -9.71
C GLY A 140 -1.58 -10.72 -8.60
N SER A 141 -2.36 -11.58 -7.98
CA SER A 141 -3.19 -11.27 -6.81
C SER A 141 -3.34 -12.50 -5.93
N TYR A 142 -4.10 -12.41 -4.85
CA TYR A 142 -4.43 -13.58 -4.04
C TYR A 142 -5.26 -14.64 -4.82
N MET A 143 -5.77 -14.33 -6.01
CA MET A 143 -6.54 -15.24 -6.85
C MET A 143 -5.73 -15.90 -7.97
N PHE A 144 -4.61 -15.30 -8.39
CA PHE A 144 -3.77 -15.86 -9.45
C PHE A 144 -2.30 -15.42 -9.28
N PRO A 145 -1.34 -16.29 -9.69
CA PRO A 145 0.08 -15.99 -9.55
C PRO A 145 0.51 -14.86 -10.49
N MET A 146 1.69 -14.31 -10.22
CA MET A 146 2.29 -13.32 -11.11
C MET A 146 2.52 -13.92 -12.51
N SER A 147 2.43 -13.05 -13.53
CA SER A 147 2.77 -13.37 -14.92
C SER A 147 4.00 -12.61 -15.32
N THR A 148 4.97 -13.31 -15.94
CA THR A 148 6.27 -12.78 -16.32
C THR A 148 6.54 -12.96 -17.80
N LEU A 149 7.36 -12.10 -18.39
CA LEU A 149 7.86 -12.26 -19.77
C LEU A 149 9.30 -12.79 -19.76
N LYS A 150 9.50 -14.03 -20.17
CA LYS A 150 10.83 -14.63 -20.30
C LYS A 150 11.64 -13.98 -21.41
N LEU A 151 12.78 -13.41 -21.07
CA LEU A 151 13.73 -12.81 -22.02
C LEU A 151 14.69 -13.87 -22.57
N ASP A 152 15.21 -14.72 -21.69
CA ASP A 152 16.10 -15.82 -22.02
C ASP A 152 15.94 -17.00 -21.02
N LYS A 153 16.91 -17.90 -20.96
CA LYS A 153 16.87 -19.07 -20.04
C LYS A 153 17.00 -18.70 -18.57
N ARG A 154 17.49 -17.49 -18.25
CA ARG A 154 17.83 -17.08 -16.89
C ARG A 154 17.11 -15.82 -16.45
N THR A 155 16.70 -14.98 -17.39
CA THR A 155 16.14 -13.68 -17.06
C THR A 155 14.70 -13.53 -17.56
N GLU A 156 13.91 -12.82 -16.79
CA GLU A 156 12.52 -12.50 -17.10
C GLU A 156 12.15 -11.10 -16.63
N ILE A 157 11.22 -10.47 -17.31
CA ILE A 157 10.60 -9.22 -16.87
C ILE A 157 9.41 -9.59 -16.00
N ALA A 158 9.39 -9.04 -14.81
CA ALA A 158 8.27 -9.15 -13.90
C ALA A 158 7.80 -7.77 -13.40
N MET A 159 6.56 -7.71 -12.96
CA MET A 159 5.97 -6.57 -12.27
C MET A 159 6.00 -6.84 -10.77
N SER A 160 6.62 -5.93 -10.01
CA SER A 160 6.53 -5.96 -8.55
C SER A 160 5.11 -5.65 -8.08
N ALA A 161 4.72 -6.18 -6.93
CA ALA A 161 3.52 -5.72 -6.24
C ALA A 161 3.58 -4.20 -6.08
N ARG A 162 2.43 -3.54 -6.24
CA ARG A 162 2.37 -2.08 -6.12
C ARG A 162 2.44 -1.68 -4.65
N ASP A 163 3.28 -0.71 -4.36
CA ASP A 163 3.37 -0.13 -3.02
C ASP A 163 2.16 0.77 -2.75
N PRO A 164 1.59 0.75 -1.54
CA PRO A 164 0.53 1.68 -1.19
C PRO A 164 1.07 3.11 -1.10
N LEU A 165 0.40 4.05 -1.77
CA LEU A 165 0.65 5.47 -1.62
C LEU A 165 -0.15 6.03 -0.45
N ARG A 166 -1.40 5.64 -0.36
CA ARG A 166 -2.34 6.07 0.67
C ARG A 166 -3.44 5.03 0.80
N TYR A 167 -3.89 4.79 2.01
CA TYR A 167 -5.05 3.93 2.26
C TYR A 167 -5.94 4.49 3.35
N ALA A 168 -7.22 4.18 3.27
CA ALA A 168 -8.25 4.72 4.13
C ALA A 168 -9.43 3.76 4.29
N SER A 169 -10.19 3.99 5.34
CA SER A 169 -11.39 3.23 5.67
C SER A 169 -12.57 4.14 5.96
N ASP A 170 -13.69 3.92 5.28
CA ASP A 170 -14.97 4.45 5.69
C ASP A 170 -15.56 3.52 6.75
N VAL A 171 -15.86 4.05 7.92
CA VAL A 171 -16.26 3.27 9.08
C VAL A 171 -17.49 3.83 9.77
N ASN A 172 -18.28 2.95 10.37
CA ASN A 172 -19.22 3.31 11.42
C ASN A 172 -18.57 3.05 12.78
N ILE A 173 -18.58 4.03 13.65
CA ILE A 173 -18.08 3.91 15.02
C ILE A 173 -19.25 4.02 15.98
N TYR A 174 -19.38 3.04 16.87
CA TYR A 174 -20.41 2.94 17.88
C TYR A 174 -19.80 3.15 19.25
N THR A 175 -20.46 3.94 20.11
CA THR A 175 -20.09 4.11 21.52
C THR A 175 -21.00 3.31 22.45
N LYS A 176 -20.55 3.04 23.66
CA LYS A 176 -21.36 2.35 24.68
C LYS A 176 -22.62 3.13 25.07
N GLU A 177 -22.63 4.46 24.87
CA GLU A 177 -23.81 5.32 25.10
C GLU A 177 -24.84 5.25 23.96
N GLY A 178 -24.65 4.37 22.97
CA GLY A 178 -25.58 4.18 21.84
C GLY A 178 -25.46 5.22 20.72
N LYS A 179 -24.42 6.06 20.73
CA LYS A 179 -24.15 6.98 19.61
C LYS A 179 -23.44 6.27 18.48
N ALA A 180 -23.79 6.61 17.23
CA ALA A 180 -23.16 6.12 16.03
C ALA A 180 -22.62 7.26 15.18
N PHE A 181 -21.39 7.13 14.69
CA PHE A 181 -20.71 8.13 13.87
C PHE A 181 -20.22 7.47 12.59
N LYS A 182 -20.54 8.07 11.44
CA LYS A 182 -19.89 7.71 10.17
C LYS A 182 -18.68 8.60 9.99
N THR A 183 -17.53 8.00 9.71
CA THR A 183 -16.31 8.77 9.53
C THR A 183 -15.37 8.08 8.55
N HIS A 184 -14.40 8.86 8.06
CA HIS A 184 -13.34 8.42 7.17
C HIS A 184 -12.03 8.49 7.94
N ILE A 185 -11.31 7.36 8.03
CA ILE A 185 -10.01 7.26 8.70
C ILE A 185 -8.96 6.97 7.63
N GLU A 186 -8.00 7.86 7.49
CA GLU A 186 -6.91 7.76 6.53
C GLU A 186 -5.58 7.59 7.28
N VAL A 187 -4.62 6.91 6.66
CA VAL A 187 -3.25 6.81 7.20
C VAL A 187 -2.69 8.21 7.46
N ASN A 188 -2.05 8.40 8.62
CA ASN A 188 -1.53 9.68 9.11
C ASN A 188 -2.57 10.78 9.39
N LYS A 189 -3.87 10.47 9.31
CA LYS A 189 -4.96 11.40 9.65
C LYS A 189 -5.92 10.75 10.65
N PRO A 190 -5.59 10.75 11.94
CA PRO A 190 -6.41 10.11 12.96
C PRO A 190 -7.74 10.86 13.16
N VAL A 191 -8.75 10.10 13.54
CA VAL A 191 -10.04 10.64 13.98
C VAL A 191 -10.08 10.61 15.51
N THR A 192 -10.59 11.70 16.12
CA THR A 192 -10.71 11.80 17.58
C THR A 192 -12.17 11.63 18.00
N ILE A 193 -12.45 10.72 18.92
CA ILE A 193 -13.75 10.51 19.53
C ILE A 193 -13.59 10.50 21.04
N GLY A 194 -14.10 11.52 21.71
CA GLY A 194 -13.85 11.74 23.13
C GLY A 194 -12.36 11.94 23.40
N THR A 195 -11.78 11.09 24.24
CA THR A 195 -10.35 11.09 24.56
C THR A 195 -9.52 10.15 23.66
N TRP A 196 -10.18 9.40 22.78
CA TRP A 196 -9.54 8.40 21.94
C TRP A 196 -9.19 8.96 20.57
N LYS A 197 -7.96 8.72 20.14
CA LYS A 197 -7.51 8.92 18.77
C LYS A 197 -7.43 7.57 18.07
N ILE A 198 -8.04 7.48 16.89
CA ILE A 198 -8.12 6.26 16.10
C ILE A 198 -7.27 6.46 14.85
N TYR A 199 -6.24 5.65 14.72
CA TYR A 199 -5.32 5.66 13.57
C TYR A 199 -5.61 4.46 12.67
N GLN A 200 -5.55 4.65 11.36
CA GLN A 200 -5.47 3.56 10.40
C GLN A 200 -4.05 3.01 10.43
N LEU A 201 -3.86 1.78 10.92
CA LEU A 201 -2.53 1.19 11.10
C LEU A 201 -2.14 0.31 9.90
N ASP A 202 -2.98 -0.65 9.56
CA ASP A 202 -2.67 -1.64 8.52
C ASP A 202 -3.96 -2.18 7.88
N PHE A 203 -3.80 -3.08 6.91
CA PHE A 203 -4.88 -3.77 6.20
C PHE A 203 -4.41 -5.17 5.76
N ASN A 204 -5.30 -5.98 5.21
CA ASN A 204 -4.89 -7.28 4.67
C ASN A 204 -4.09 -7.10 3.36
N LYS A 205 -2.76 -7.15 3.46
CA LYS A 205 -1.83 -6.96 2.33
C LYS A 205 -1.95 -8.03 1.25
N GLU A 206 -2.34 -9.24 1.60
CA GLU A 206 -2.55 -10.31 0.62
C GLU A 206 -3.70 -9.98 -0.34
N GLN A 207 -4.75 -9.37 0.17
CA GLN A 207 -5.89 -8.92 -0.64
C GLN A 207 -5.65 -7.56 -1.31
N GLY A 208 -4.66 -6.78 -0.85
CA GLY A 208 -4.32 -5.46 -1.39
C GLY A 208 -5.54 -4.53 -1.42
N LYS A 209 -5.84 -3.96 -2.58
CA LYS A 209 -6.99 -3.05 -2.76
C LYS A 209 -8.38 -3.68 -2.53
N TRP A 210 -8.43 -4.99 -2.47
CA TRP A 210 -9.65 -5.76 -2.21
C TRP A 210 -9.79 -6.16 -0.74
N SER A 211 -8.97 -5.58 0.14
CA SER A 211 -9.01 -5.87 1.57
C SER A 211 -10.40 -5.63 2.16
N THR A 212 -10.87 -6.61 2.90
CA THR A 212 -12.10 -6.55 3.71
C THR A 212 -11.78 -6.39 5.19
N LEU A 213 -10.50 -6.21 5.53
CA LEU A 213 -10.02 -6.05 6.89
C LEU A 213 -9.15 -4.80 6.98
N SER A 214 -9.38 -4.02 8.02
CA SER A 214 -8.56 -2.89 8.41
C SER A 214 -8.14 -3.02 9.87
N VAL A 215 -6.90 -2.68 10.16
CA VAL A 215 -6.35 -2.67 11.51
C VAL A 215 -6.28 -1.23 11.98
N TYR A 216 -6.80 -0.96 13.18
CA TYR A 216 -6.81 0.35 13.80
C TYR A 216 -6.00 0.32 15.08
N GLU A 217 -5.27 1.40 15.34
CA GLU A 217 -4.65 1.67 16.63
C GLU A 217 -5.48 2.72 17.37
N LEU A 218 -5.83 2.41 18.60
CA LEU A 218 -6.58 3.29 19.49
C LEU A 218 -5.67 3.81 20.57
N VAL A 219 -5.46 5.12 20.61
CA VAL A 219 -4.59 5.78 21.58
C VAL A 219 -5.42 6.73 22.44
N SER A 220 -5.31 6.59 23.77
CA SER A 220 -5.86 7.55 24.72
C SER A 220 -4.74 8.08 25.61
N ASP A 221 -4.39 9.35 25.43
CA ASP A 221 -3.36 10.02 26.21
C ASP A 221 -3.95 11.25 26.93
N PRO A 222 -4.40 11.10 28.19
CA PRO A 222 -4.95 12.19 28.96
C PRO A 222 -3.90 13.23 29.37
N TRP A 223 -2.60 12.88 29.34
CA TRP A 223 -1.50 13.75 29.74
C TRP A 223 -0.92 14.59 28.59
N LEU A 224 -1.33 14.32 27.36
CA LEU A 224 -0.86 15.05 26.18
C LEU A 224 -0.99 16.58 26.30
N PRO A 225 -2.08 17.17 26.83
CA PRO A 225 -2.16 18.61 27.03
C PRO A 225 -1.11 19.15 28.01
N ALA A 226 -0.81 18.43 29.10
CA ALA A 226 0.22 18.82 30.05
C ALA A 226 1.62 18.81 29.42
N THR A 227 1.90 17.83 28.55
CA THR A 227 3.13 17.75 27.78
C THR A 227 3.30 18.98 26.86
N TYR A 228 2.24 19.38 26.15
CA TYR A 228 2.31 20.58 25.30
C TYR A 228 2.54 21.85 26.10
N VAL A 229 1.91 22.01 27.28
CA VAL A 229 2.19 23.14 28.17
C VAL A 229 3.66 23.19 28.54
N GLY A 230 4.27 22.04 28.91
CA GLY A 230 5.70 21.94 29.21
C GLY A 230 6.58 22.36 28.02
N ILE A 231 6.27 21.89 26.82
CA ILE A 231 7.01 22.25 25.59
C ILE A 231 6.92 23.76 25.33
N TYR A 232 5.72 24.36 25.42
CA TYR A 232 5.57 25.82 25.22
C TYR A 232 6.29 26.63 26.27
N MET A 233 6.29 26.20 27.55
CA MET A 233 7.08 26.84 28.60
C MET A 233 8.59 26.77 28.33
N LEU A 234 9.09 25.66 27.85
CA LEU A 234 10.50 25.48 27.43
C LEU A 234 10.87 26.44 26.30
N LEU A 235 10.04 26.51 25.25
CA LEU A 235 10.26 27.43 24.13
C LEU A 235 10.24 28.90 24.57
N LEU A 236 9.28 29.26 25.44
CA LEU A 236 9.20 30.61 25.99
C LEU A 236 10.45 30.94 26.82
N GLY A 237 10.90 30.02 27.66
CA GLY A 237 12.12 30.18 28.45
C GLY A 237 13.36 30.37 27.59
N ALA A 238 13.50 29.60 26.50
CA ALA A 238 14.59 29.77 25.55
C ALA A 238 14.57 31.15 24.87
N ILE A 239 13.39 31.59 24.42
CA ILE A 239 13.23 32.93 23.80
C ILE A 239 13.62 34.04 24.78
N LEU A 240 13.13 33.98 26.03
CA LEU A 240 13.47 34.94 27.08
C LEU A 240 14.95 34.95 27.37
N MET A 241 15.61 33.78 27.41
CA MET A 241 17.03 33.68 27.60
C MET A 241 17.83 34.39 26.48
N PHE A 242 17.45 34.21 25.23
CA PHE A 242 18.09 34.90 24.11
C PHE A 242 17.89 36.43 24.17
N ILE A 243 16.69 36.91 24.49
CA ILE A 243 16.41 38.33 24.62
C ILE A 243 17.24 38.92 25.76
N THR A 244 17.31 38.25 26.91
CA THR A 244 18.03 38.72 28.08
C THR A 244 19.56 38.71 27.85
N ALA A 245 20.07 37.66 27.19
CA ALA A 245 21.49 37.60 26.81
C ALA A 245 21.90 38.72 25.85
N GLY A 246 21.04 38.99 24.86
CA GLY A 246 21.22 40.11 23.93
C GLY A 246 21.27 41.47 24.67
N ARG A 247 20.32 41.76 25.54
CA ARG A 247 20.25 43.02 26.30
C ARG A 247 21.47 43.19 27.22
N ASN A 248 21.98 42.13 27.87
CA ASN A 248 23.16 42.21 28.71
C ASN A 248 24.45 42.49 27.92
N LYS A 249 24.52 42.03 26.68
CA LYS A 249 25.64 42.33 25.79
C LYS A 249 25.67 43.81 25.40
N TYR A 250 24.53 44.38 25.05
CA TYR A 250 24.43 45.82 24.73
C TYR A 250 24.77 46.71 25.93
N LYS A 251 24.30 46.42 27.13
CA LYS A 251 24.67 47.17 28.35
C LYS A 251 26.16 47.17 28.62
N LYS A 252 26.85 46.04 28.43
CA LYS A 252 28.30 45.93 28.64
C LYS A 252 29.14 46.70 27.57
N GLU A 253 28.57 46.94 26.39
CA GLU A 253 29.20 47.74 25.34
C GLU A 253 29.01 49.25 25.60
N GLU A 254 27.88 49.67 26.19
CA GLU A 254 27.66 51.05 26.60
C GLU A 254 28.52 51.49 27.82
N GLU A 255 28.76 50.59 28.80
CA GLU A 255 29.62 50.87 29.95
C GLU A 255 31.11 50.89 29.62
N LYS A 256 31.53 50.49 28.42
CA LYS A 256 32.93 50.55 27.94
C LYS A 256 33.23 51.74 27.05
N LYS A 257 32.27 52.60 26.74
CA LYS A 257 32.44 53.87 26.03
C LYS A 257 32.44 55.06 27.00
#